data_b80f54bd6fe862e16d2280d48cd1e494
#
_entry.id   b80f54bd6fe862e16d2280d48cd1e494
#
_cell.length_a   1.000
_cell.length_b   1.000
_cell.length_c   1.000
_cell.angle_alpha   90.00
_cell.angle_beta   90.00
_cell.angle_gamma   90.00
#
_symmetry.space_group_name_H-M   'P 1'
#
loop_
_entity.id
_entity.type
_entity.pdbx_description
1 polymer ?
#
loop_
_entity_poly.entity_id
_entity_poly.type
_entity_poly.pdbx_seq_one_letter_code
_entity_poly.pdbx_strand_id
1 'polypeptide(L)'
;FLRSLCIMAIYAGITVISTRYGDMMLAVSSILVQLMMIFSYFVDGFAYAGEAMTGKFVGRRDLPAVRSTVKCVFFWSMCVAAAFMVMYGLFGRQMLYVFTSDHDVVAASMEFIPWLIPMPLVGCAAFTWDGIYVGATASRPIRNSSIWAMAGFFAVWFITHGITRTAISGNPAIAVHILYSSDYQIYI
;
A
#
# COMPACT_ATOMS: atom_id res chain seq x y z
N PHE A 1 -11.30 15.55 0.28
CA PHE A 1 -11.79 15.37 -1.08
C PHE A 1 -10.65 15.11 -2.07
N LEU A 2 -9.65 16.02 -2.19
CA LEU A 2 -8.51 15.85 -3.13
C LEU A 2 -7.74 14.54 -2.91
N ARG A 3 -7.47 14.18 -1.65
CA ARG A 3 -6.82 12.91 -1.29
C ARG A 3 -7.59 11.71 -1.82
N SER A 4 -8.90 11.65 -1.60
CA SER A 4 -9.73 10.54 -2.05
C SER A 4 -9.74 10.41 -3.57
N LEU A 5 -9.73 11.54 -4.29
CA LEU A 5 -9.61 11.55 -5.75
C LEU A 5 -8.25 11.01 -6.22
N CYS A 6 -7.16 11.40 -5.56
CA CYS A 6 -5.82 10.88 -5.88
C CYS A 6 -5.75 9.37 -5.68
N ILE A 7 -6.24 8.86 -4.55
CA ILE A 7 -6.27 7.43 -4.25
C ILE A 7 -7.12 6.67 -5.28
N MET A 8 -8.33 7.16 -5.59
CA MET A 8 -9.18 6.55 -6.62
C MET A 8 -8.54 6.54 -8.00
N ALA A 9 -7.84 7.62 -8.37
CA ALA A 9 -7.12 7.70 -9.64
C ALA A 9 -5.99 6.64 -9.73
N ILE A 10 -5.30 6.38 -8.63
CA ILE A 10 -4.25 5.36 -8.55
C ILE A 10 -4.87 3.96 -8.73
N TYR A 11 -5.91 3.61 -7.96
CA TYR A 11 -6.57 2.30 -8.10
C TYR A 11 -7.16 2.08 -9.50
N ALA A 12 -7.81 3.10 -10.06
CA ALA A 12 -8.29 3.04 -11.43
C ALA A 12 -7.13 2.88 -12.44
N GLY A 13 -6.01 3.57 -12.20
CA GLY A 13 -4.80 3.46 -13.00
C GLY A 13 -4.23 2.03 -12.99
N ILE A 14 -4.09 1.42 -11.82
CA ILE A 14 -3.62 0.04 -11.66
C ILE A 14 -4.53 -0.92 -12.46
N THR A 15 -5.84 -0.81 -12.29
CA THR A 15 -6.81 -1.67 -12.99
C THR A 15 -6.70 -1.51 -14.51
N VAL A 16 -6.71 -0.27 -15.03
CA VAL A 16 -6.60 0.01 -16.46
C VAL A 16 -5.27 -0.46 -17.05
N ILE A 17 -4.19 -0.36 -16.28
CA ILE A 17 -2.87 -0.83 -16.71
C ILE A 17 -2.86 -2.36 -16.75
N SER A 18 -3.36 -3.02 -15.70
CA SER A 18 -3.40 -4.48 -15.61
C SER A 18 -4.20 -5.13 -16.74
N THR A 19 -5.32 -4.51 -17.17
CA THR A 19 -6.12 -5.02 -18.29
C THR A 19 -5.37 -5.04 -19.63
N ARG A 20 -4.35 -4.18 -19.80
CA ARG A 20 -3.54 -4.15 -21.02
C ARG A 20 -2.58 -5.34 -21.13
N TYR A 21 -2.27 -6.01 -20.03
CA TYR A 21 -1.37 -7.15 -19.97
C TYR A 21 -2.09 -8.51 -20.03
N GLY A 22 -3.41 -8.49 -20.24
CA GLY A 22 -4.25 -9.68 -20.38
C GLY A 22 -4.96 -10.09 -19.09
N ASP A 23 -5.91 -11.01 -19.22
CA ASP A 23 -6.82 -11.42 -18.15
C ASP A 23 -6.08 -12.09 -16.98
N MET A 24 -5.01 -12.81 -17.28
CA MET A 24 -4.17 -13.48 -16.26
C MET A 24 -3.54 -12.45 -15.30
N MET A 25 -2.93 -11.40 -15.84
CA MET A 25 -2.31 -10.34 -15.04
C MET A 25 -3.33 -9.53 -14.27
N LEU A 26 -4.52 -9.33 -14.81
CA LEU A 26 -5.63 -8.71 -14.10
C LEU A 26 -6.06 -9.55 -12.89
N ALA A 27 -6.17 -10.87 -13.05
CA ALA A 27 -6.50 -11.78 -11.96
C ALA A 27 -5.43 -11.76 -10.86
N VAL A 28 -4.15 -11.87 -11.23
CA VAL A 28 -3.01 -11.79 -10.30
C VAL A 28 -3.03 -10.47 -9.52
N SER A 29 -3.15 -9.33 -10.23
CA SER A 29 -3.20 -8.01 -9.60
C SER A 29 -4.35 -7.88 -8.60
N SER A 30 -5.53 -8.39 -8.96
CA SER A 30 -6.72 -8.33 -8.11
C SER A 30 -6.52 -9.11 -6.80
N ILE A 31 -5.90 -10.29 -6.87
CA ILE A 31 -5.62 -11.11 -5.69
C ILE A 31 -4.59 -10.44 -4.78
N LEU A 32 -3.52 -9.89 -5.35
CA LEU A 32 -2.48 -9.20 -4.58
C LEU A 32 -3.03 -7.95 -3.90
N VAL A 33 -3.85 -7.15 -4.59
CA VAL A 33 -4.56 -6.01 -3.98
C VAL A 33 -5.46 -6.48 -2.84
N GLN A 34 -6.17 -7.60 -2.99
CA GLN A 34 -7.04 -8.13 -1.95
C GLN A 34 -6.26 -8.56 -0.69
N LEU A 35 -5.10 -9.21 -0.87
CA LEU A 35 -4.21 -9.55 0.25
C LEU A 35 -3.72 -8.28 0.97
N MET A 36 -3.38 -7.25 0.22
CA MET A 36 -2.99 -5.97 0.78
C MET A 36 -4.13 -5.29 1.54
N MET A 37 -5.36 -5.35 1.03
CA MET A 37 -6.52 -4.79 1.72
C MET A 37 -6.79 -5.45 3.07
N ILE A 38 -6.59 -6.78 3.18
CA ILE A 38 -6.70 -7.49 4.46
C ILE A 38 -5.72 -6.90 5.48
N PHE A 39 -4.45 -6.75 5.10
CA PHE A 39 -3.45 -6.12 5.95
C PHE A 39 -3.86 -4.68 6.34
N SER A 40 -4.30 -3.89 5.36
CA SER A 40 -4.73 -2.50 5.57
C SER A 40 -5.81 -2.41 6.65
N TYR A 41 -6.84 -3.24 6.60
CA TYR A 41 -7.92 -3.24 7.60
C TYR A 41 -7.43 -3.47 9.03
N PHE A 42 -6.41 -4.32 9.21
CA PHE A 42 -5.83 -4.54 10.53
C PHE A 42 -5.07 -3.31 11.03
N VAL A 43 -4.29 -2.68 10.15
CA VAL A 43 -3.51 -1.48 10.52
C VAL A 43 -4.40 -0.26 10.69
N ASP A 44 -5.48 -0.14 9.94
CA ASP A 44 -6.45 0.95 10.07
C ASP A 44 -7.04 1.03 11.48
N GLY A 45 -7.23 -0.10 12.16
CA GLY A 45 -7.64 -0.11 13.57
C GLY A 45 -6.68 0.66 14.47
N PHE A 46 -5.38 0.51 14.27
CA PHE A 46 -4.36 1.27 15.00
C PHE A 46 -4.26 2.72 14.54
N ALA A 47 -4.43 2.97 13.25
CA ALA A 47 -4.47 4.32 12.69
C ALA A 47 -5.62 5.14 13.28
N TYR A 48 -6.83 4.58 13.37
CA TYR A 48 -7.99 5.22 14.00
C TYR A 48 -7.80 5.44 15.51
N ALA A 49 -7.18 4.47 16.22
CA ALA A 49 -6.83 4.67 17.62
C ALA A 49 -5.81 5.81 17.77
N GLY A 50 -4.81 5.86 16.90
CA GLY A 50 -3.82 6.93 16.85
C GLY A 50 -4.46 8.30 16.55
N GLU A 51 -5.40 8.36 15.62
CA GLU A 51 -6.18 9.54 15.28
C GLU A 51 -6.95 10.08 16.49
N ALA A 52 -7.74 9.24 17.14
CA ALA A 52 -8.55 9.62 18.30
C ALA A 52 -7.71 10.12 19.47
N MET A 53 -6.64 9.40 19.81
CA MET A 53 -5.75 9.77 20.92
C MET A 53 -4.94 11.03 20.59
N THR A 54 -4.42 11.16 19.39
CA THR A 54 -3.67 12.35 18.96
C THR A 54 -4.58 13.57 18.98
N GLY A 55 -5.78 13.48 18.44
CA GLY A 55 -6.77 14.59 18.47
C GLY A 55 -7.09 15.04 19.90
N LYS A 56 -7.29 14.07 20.83
CA LYS A 56 -7.52 14.37 22.24
C LYS A 56 -6.37 15.13 22.90
N PHE A 57 -5.12 14.70 22.70
CA PHE A 57 -3.97 15.28 23.35
C PHE A 57 -3.51 16.58 22.70
N VAL A 58 -3.67 16.72 21.39
CA VAL A 58 -3.45 17.98 20.65
C VAL A 58 -4.43 19.03 21.14
N GLY A 59 -5.72 18.68 21.30
CA GLY A 59 -6.74 19.59 21.85
C GLY A 59 -6.43 20.05 23.28
N ARG A 60 -5.75 19.21 24.08
CA ARG A 60 -5.28 19.56 25.43
C ARG A 60 -3.93 20.29 25.47
N ARG A 61 -3.27 20.45 24.33
CA ARG A 61 -1.90 20.98 24.19
C ARG A 61 -0.86 20.19 24.98
N ASP A 62 -1.08 18.91 25.19
CA ASP A 62 -0.18 18.00 25.91
C ASP A 62 0.77 17.30 24.95
N LEU A 63 1.86 17.97 24.59
CA LEU A 63 2.87 17.44 23.65
C LEU A 63 3.57 16.16 24.16
N PRO A 64 3.91 16.01 25.46
CA PRO A 64 4.45 14.76 25.98
C PRO A 64 3.52 13.57 25.74
N ALA A 65 2.21 13.73 25.99
CA ALA A 65 1.22 12.68 25.77
C ALA A 65 1.06 12.36 24.27
N VAL A 66 1.10 13.34 23.38
CA VAL A 66 1.11 13.11 21.92
C VAL A 66 2.31 12.25 21.53
N ARG A 67 3.53 12.58 21.99
CA ARG A 67 4.73 11.80 21.67
C ARG A 67 4.67 10.36 22.18
N SER A 68 4.13 10.17 23.37
CA SER A 68 3.92 8.83 23.96
C SER A 68 2.92 8.02 23.12
N THR A 69 1.81 8.65 22.73
CA THR A 69 0.79 8.03 21.87
C THR A 69 1.38 7.59 20.53
N VAL A 70 2.11 8.47 19.85
CA VAL A 70 2.76 8.16 18.57
C VAL A 70 3.67 6.93 18.73
N LYS A 71 4.54 6.91 19.74
CA LYS A 71 5.45 5.78 19.98
C LYS A 71 4.68 4.47 20.23
N CYS A 72 3.63 4.53 21.03
CA CYS A 72 2.83 3.36 21.37
C CYS A 72 2.10 2.80 20.17
N VAL A 73 1.43 3.65 19.39
CA VAL A 73 0.70 3.25 18.17
C VAL A 73 1.66 2.67 17.14
N PHE A 74 2.80 3.33 16.89
CA PHE A 74 3.83 2.82 15.99
C PHE A 74 4.37 1.45 16.42
N PHE A 75 4.66 1.28 17.70
CA PHE A 75 5.17 0.00 18.21
C PHE A 75 4.19 -1.15 17.94
N TRP A 76 2.91 -0.96 18.27
CA TRP A 76 1.90 -1.99 18.07
C TRP A 76 1.59 -2.23 16.59
N SER A 77 1.49 -1.18 15.80
CA SER A 77 1.30 -1.30 14.36
C SER A 77 2.47 -2.05 13.70
N MET A 78 3.71 -1.79 14.14
CA MET A 78 4.90 -2.47 13.62
C MET A 78 4.94 -3.94 14.03
N CYS A 79 4.47 -4.28 15.23
CA CYS A 79 4.32 -5.69 15.64
C CYS A 79 3.33 -6.44 14.76
N VAL A 80 2.21 -5.81 14.41
CA VAL A 80 1.23 -6.39 13.48
C VAL A 80 1.81 -6.52 12.08
N ALA A 81 2.51 -5.51 11.59
CA ALA A 81 3.17 -5.56 10.29
C ALA A 81 4.20 -6.70 10.21
N ALA A 82 5.01 -6.88 11.26
CA ALA A 82 5.95 -7.99 11.35
C ALA A 82 5.24 -9.36 11.36
N ALA A 83 4.12 -9.48 12.07
CA ALA A 83 3.30 -10.70 12.05
C ALA A 83 2.77 -11.01 10.65
N PHE A 84 2.25 -10.01 9.93
CA PHE A 84 1.81 -10.17 8.54
C PHE A 84 2.96 -10.51 7.58
N MET A 85 4.14 -9.90 7.78
CA MET A 85 5.33 -10.22 7.00
C MET A 85 5.70 -11.72 7.14
N VAL A 86 5.72 -12.23 8.37
CA VAL A 86 5.97 -13.66 8.64
C VAL A 86 4.85 -14.52 8.04
N MET A 87 3.60 -14.11 8.18
CA MET A 87 2.45 -14.82 7.64
C MET A 87 2.51 -14.92 6.11
N TYR A 88 2.82 -13.85 5.41
CA TYR A 88 2.97 -13.86 3.95
C TYR A 88 4.18 -14.69 3.51
N GLY A 89 5.28 -14.68 4.28
CA GLY A 89 6.46 -15.50 3.98
C GLY A 89 6.22 -16.99 4.16
N LEU A 90 5.49 -17.40 5.20
CA LEU A 90 5.25 -18.82 5.52
C LEU A 90 4.02 -19.39 4.81
N PHE A 91 2.95 -18.60 4.72
CA PHE A 91 1.64 -19.06 4.25
C PHE A 91 1.18 -18.38 2.95
N GLY A 92 2.05 -17.62 2.26
CA GLY A 92 1.67 -16.88 1.06
C GLY A 92 1.00 -17.75 -0.01
N ARG A 93 1.52 -18.96 -0.25
CA ARG A 93 0.91 -19.90 -1.19
C ARG A 93 -0.47 -20.37 -0.76
N GLN A 94 -0.66 -20.71 0.52
CA GLN A 94 -1.95 -21.14 1.04
C GLN A 94 -2.98 -20.01 0.97
N MET A 95 -2.55 -18.77 1.23
CA MET A 95 -3.42 -17.61 1.13
C MET A 95 -3.90 -17.37 -0.31
N LEU A 96 -3.05 -17.58 -1.31
CA LEU A 96 -3.45 -17.47 -2.71
C LEU A 96 -4.55 -18.48 -3.06
N TYR A 97 -4.45 -19.73 -2.58
CA TYR A 97 -5.47 -20.75 -2.80
C TYR A 97 -6.83 -20.45 -2.14
N VAL A 98 -6.89 -19.55 -1.16
CA VAL A 98 -8.16 -19.08 -0.58
C VAL A 98 -8.93 -18.22 -1.57
N PHE A 99 -8.21 -17.49 -2.44
CA PHE A 99 -8.81 -16.55 -3.40
C PHE A 99 -9.11 -17.18 -4.76
N THR A 100 -8.32 -18.17 -5.17
CA THR A 100 -8.51 -18.81 -6.47
C THR A 100 -8.13 -20.29 -6.42
N SER A 101 -8.89 -21.10 -7.17
CA SER A 101 -8.60 -22.50 -7.41
C SER A 101 -7.77 -22.73 -8.68
N ASP A 102 -7.49 -21.66 -9.45
CA ASP A 102 -6.75 -21.72 -10.68
C ASP A 102 -5.24 -21.83 -10.40
N HIS A 103 -4.66 -22.97 -10.76
CA HIS A 103 -3.24 -23.25 -10.53
C HIS A 103 -2.31 -22.33 -11.31
N ASP A 104 -2.70 -21.89 -12.49
CA ASP A 104 -1.89 -21.02 -13.35
C ASP A 104 -1.82 -19.60 -12.76
N VAL A 105 -2.93 -19.10 -12.25
CA VAL A 105 -3.00 -17.80 -11.55
C VAL A 105 -2.19 -17.85 -10.25
N VAL A 106 -2.28 -18.95 -9.49
CA VAL A 106 -1.47 -19.10 -8.27
C VAL A 106 0.02 -19.14 -8.61
N ALA A 107 0.42 -19.89 -9.64
CA ALA A 107 1.82 -19.99 -10.05
C ALA A 107 2.36 -18.62 -10.48
N ALA A 108 1.62 -17.86 -11.29
CA ALA A 108 1.98 -16.51 -11.69
C ALA A 108 2.05 -15.55 -10.47
N SER A 109 1.11 -15.65 -9.54
CA SER A 109 1.09 -14.81 -8.32
C SER A 109 2.28 -15.07 -7.40
N MET A 110 2.82 -16.30 -7.38
CA MET A 110 3.97 -16.65 -6.56
C MET A 110 5.24 -15.89 -6.92
N GLU A 111 5.40 -15.43 -8.16
CA GLU A 111 6.52 -14.58 -8.57
C GLU A 111 6.50 -13.22 -7.86
N PHE A 112 5.33 -12.76 -7.43
CA PHE A 112 5.14 -11.46 -6.76
C PHE A 112 5.15 -11.55 -5.23
N ILE A 113 5.03 -12.75 -4.65
CA ILE A 113 5.05 -12.95 -3.19
C ILE A 113 6.30 -12.36 -2.53
N PRO A 114 7.54 -12.50 -3.05
CA PRO A 114 8.73 -11.90 -2.42
C PRO A 114 8.63 -10.38 -2.25
N TRP A 115 7.85 -9.72 -3.10
CA TRP A 115 7.58 -8.29 -3.04
C TRP A 115 6.46 -7.93 -2.07
N LEU A 116 5.50 -8.83 -1.90
CA LEU A 116 4.42 -8.67 -0.94
C LEU A 116 4.93 -8.78 0.51
N ILE A 117 6.02 -9.54 0.75
CA ILE A 117 6.57 -9.77 2.10
C ILE A 117 7.01 -8.47 2.82
N PRO A 118 7.83 -7.57 2.25
CA PRO A 118 8.25 -6.34 2.92
C PRO A 118 7.16 -5.27 3.00
N MET A 119 6.11 -5.43 2.25
CA MET A 119 4.98 -4.53 2.11
C MET A 119 4.35 -4.07 3.42
N PRO A 120 3.99 -4.98 4.33
CA PRO A 120 3.38 -4.62 5.59
C PRO A 120 4.22 -3.65 6.43
N LEU A 121 5.54 -3.77 6.40
CA LEU A 121 6.43 -2.88 7.16
C LEU A 121 6.38 -1.43 6.65
N VAL A 122 6.44 -1.27 5.35
CA VAL A 122 6.40 0.07 4.73
C VAL A 122 5.00 0.67 4.83
N GLY A 123 3.98 -0.10 4.46
CA GLY A 123 2.59 0.34 4.52
C GLY A 123 2.14 0.71 5.93
N CYS A 124 2.54 -0.05 6.95
CA CYS A 124 2.23 0.23 8.34
C CYS A 124 2.67 1.64 8.77
N ALA A 125 3.90 2.04 8.43
CA ALA A 125 4.40 3.36 8.78
C ALA A 125 3.52 4.45 8.16
N ALA A 126 3.14 4.27 6.90
CA ALA A 126 2.31 5.22 6.18
C ALA A 126 0.90 5.36 6.75
N PHE A 127 0.20 4.24 6.97
CA PHE A 127 -1.16 4.24 7.55
C PHE A 127 -1.17 4.84 8.96
N THR A 128 -0.14 4.52 9.76
CA THR A 128 -0.02 5.05 11.13
C THR A 128 0.20 6.57 11.12
N TRP A 129 1.10 7.09 10.27
CA TRP A 129 1.29 8.52 10.11
C TRP A 129 0.05 9.24 9.60
N ASP A 130 -0.67 8.61 8.69
CA ASP A 130 -1.93 9.15 8.17
C ASP A 130 -2.94 9.39 9.30
N GLY A 131 -3.19 8.39 10.14
CA GLY A 131 -4.07 8.52 11.30
C GLY A 131 -3.61 9.63 12.26
N ILE A 132 -2.31 9.72 12.55
CA ILE A 132 -1.75 10.75 13.45
C ILE A 132 -1.96 12.15 12.86
N TYR A 133 -1.71 12.36 11.57
CA TYR A 133 -1.90 13.66 10.93
C TYR A 133 -3.38 14.05 10.83
N VAL A 134 -4.28 13.10 10.60
CA VAL A 134 -5.73 13.34 10.63
C VAL A 134 -6.14 13.77 12.03
N GLY A 135 -5.71 13.04 13.07
CA GLY A 135 -5.98 13.39 14.46
C GLY A 135 -5.43 14.75 14.88
N ALA A 136 -4.25 15.12 14.36
CA ALA A 136 -3.67 16.45 14.58
C ALA A 136 -4.32 17.55 13.73
N THR A 137 -5.35 17.24 12.91
CA THR A 137 -5.98 18.16 11.95
C THR A 137 -5.00 18.81 10.94
N ALA A 138 -3.85 18.15 10.71
CA ALA A 138 -2.80 18.62 9.83
C ALA A 138 -3.11 18.25 8.35
N SER A 139 -4.15 18.84 7.77
CA SER A 139 -4.62 18.52 6.43
C SER A 139 -3.66 18.91 5.29
N ARG A 140 -2.78 19.89 5.51
CA ARG A 140 -1.82 20.34 4.49
C ARG A 140 -0.76 19.30 4.14
N PRO A 141 -0.04 18.68 5.11
CA PRO A 141 0.90 17.59 4.83
C PRO A 141 0.25 16.42 4.09
N ILE A 142 -0.92 15.95 4.56
CA ILE A 142 -1.66 14.84 3.96
C ILE A 142 -2.00 15.12 2.49
N ARG A 143 -2.54 16.29 2.21
CA ARG A 143 -2.84 16.69 0.84
C ARG A 143 -1.60 16.71 -0.05
N ASN A 144 -0.52 17.31 0.43
CA ASN A 144 0.69 17.45 -0.35
C ASN A 144 1.33 16.08 -0.64
N SER A 145 1.41 15.19 0.37
CA SER A 145 1.92 13.84 0.17
C SER A 145 1.10 13.06 -0.86
N SER A 146 -0.24 13.12 -0.80
CA SER A 146 -1.11 12.44 -1.77
C SER A 146 -0.92 12.95 -3.21
N ILE A 147 -0.69 14.27 -3.38
CA ILE A 147 -0.42 14.84 -4.71
C ILE A 147 0.93 14.37 -5.25
N TRP A 148 1.99 14.42 -4.42
CA TRP A 148 3.32 13.95 -4.80
C TRP A 148 3.31 12.45 -5.13
N ALA A 149 2.57 11.71 -4.37
CA ALA A 149 2.33 10.31 -4.56
C ALA A 149 1.71 10.00 -5.93
N MET A 150 0.58 10.63 -6.23
CA MET A 150 -0.08 10.47 -7.52
C MET A 150 0.85 10.90 -8.68
N ALA A 151 1.55 12.02 -8.53
CA ALA A 151 2.49 12.49 -9.53
C ALA A 151 3.64 11.49 -9.75
N GLY A 152 4.19 10.92 -8.66
CA GLY A 152 5.22 9.89 -8.71
C GLY A 152 4.74 8.62 -9.42
N PHE A 153 3.55 8.13 -9.07
CA PHE A 153 2.95 6.96 -9.73
C PHE A 153 2.84 7.15 -11.25
N PHE A 154 2.23 8.24 -11.69
CA PHE A 154 2.09 8.48 -13.12
C PHE A 154 3.42 8.78 -13.81
N ALA A 155 4.37 9.46 -13.15
CA ALA A 155 5.70 9.68 -13.69
C ALA A 155 6.44 8.36 -13.92
N VAL A 156 6.46 7.46 -12.94
CA VAL A 156 7.07 6.14 -13.08
C VAL A 156 6.39 5.34 -14.19
N TRP A 157 5.06 5.38 -14.24
CA TRP A 157 4.31 4.71 -15.31
C TRP A 157 4.66 5.25 -16.70
N PHE A 158 4.73 6.58 -16.89
CA PHE A 158 5.10 7.19 -18.15
C PHE A 158 6.54 6.87 -18.56
N ILE A 159 7.47 6.89 -17.59
CA ILE A 159 8.88 6.56 -17.82
C ILE A 159 9.01 5.09 -18.25
N THR A 160 8.42 4.18 -17.51
CA THR A 160 8.45 2.74 -17.84
C THR A 160 7.75 2.45 -19.17
N HIS A 161 6.62 3.08 -19.44
CA HIS A 161 5.90 2.90 -20.71
C HIS A 161 6.66 3.53 -21.88
N GLY A 162 7.37 4.63 -21.68
CA GLY A 162 8.27 5.24 -22.64
C GLY A 162 9.49 4.36 -22.95
N ILE A 163 10.13 3.80 -21.91
CA ILE A 163 11.28 2.91 -22.04
C ILE A 163 10.88 1.56 -22.65
N THR A 164 9.74 0.98 -22.29
CA THR A 164 9.27 -0.29 -22.87
C THR A 164 8.78 -0.15 -24.31
N ARG A 165 8.34 1.01 -24.76
CA ARG A 165 8.11 1.27 -26.18
C ARG A 165 9.39 1.33 -27.00
N THR A 166 10.51 1.73 -26.40
CA THR A 166 11.82 1.81 -27.05
C THR A 166 12.66 0.54 -26.89
N ALA A 167 12.42 -0.26 -25.84
CA ALA A 167 13.07 -1.55 -25.60
C ALA A 167 12.08 -2.67 -25.92
N ILE A 168 12.16 -3.19 -27.14
CA ILE A 168 11.39 -4.34 -27.63
C ILE A 168 11.55 -5.52 -26.68
N SER A 169 10.43 -6.12 -26.27
CA SER A 169 10.32 -7.28 -25.38
C SER A 169 10.23 -6.92 -23.89
N GLY A 170 9.19 -6.17 -23.53
CA GLY A 170 8.89 -5.92 -22.13
C GLY A 170 8.36 -7.18 -21.44
N ASN A 171 9.10 -7.70 -20.48
CA ASN A 171 8.56 -8.65 -19.53
C ASN A 171 7.46 -7.93 -18.71
N PRO A 172 6.16 -8.31 -18.86
CA PRO A 172 5.06 -7.63 -18.19
C PRO A 172 5.19 -7.70 -16.65
N ALA A 173 5.89 -8.72 -16.13
CA ALA A 173 6.20 -8.86 -14.73
C ALA A 173 6.97 -7.65 -14.17
N ILE A 174 7.90 -7.07 -14.93
CA ILE A 174 8.67 -5.90 -14.49
C ILE A 174 7.77 -4.66 -14.38
N ALA A 175 6.83 -4.48 -15.29
CA ALA A 175 5.92 -3.33 -15.25
C ALA A 175 4.95 -3.40 -14.05
N VAL A 176 4.37 -4.57 -13.79
CA VAL A 176 3.54 -4.81 -12.60
C VAL A 176 4.36 -4.65 -11.34
N HIS A 177 5.59 -5.12 -11.33
CA HIS A 177 6.53 -5.00 -10.24
C HIS A 177 6.89 -3.54 -9.89
N ILE A 178 7.17 -2.71 -10.89
CA ILE A 178 7.45 -1.29 -10.69
C ILE A 178 6.19 -0.56 -10.22
N LEU A 179 5.01 -0.92 -10.73
CA LEU A 179 3.75 -0.36 -10.28
C LEU A 179 3.48 -0.67 -8.80
N TYR A 180 3.70 -1.92 -8.39
CA TYR A 180 3.57 -2.30 -6.98
C TYR A 180 4.62 -1.63 -6.10
N SER A 181 5.88 -1.52 -6.52
CA SER A 181 6.91 -0.80 -5.73
C SER A 181 6.65 0.69 -5.67
N SER A 182 6.01 1.28 -6.69
CA SER A 182 5.63 2.69 -6.72
C SER A 182 4.51 3.02 -5.73
N ASP A 183 3.55 2.11 -5.54
CA ASP A 183 2.47 2.30 -4.55
C ASP A 183 3.02 2.47 -3.12
N TYR A 184 4.25 1.95 -2.85
CA TYR A 184 4.89 2.10 -1.53
C TYR A 184 5.64 3.40 -1.35
N GLN A 185 6.23 3.96 -2.40
CA GLN A 185 6.86 5.28 -2.31
C GLN A 185 5.83 6.39 -2.08
N ILE A 186 4.56 6.09 -2.29
CA ILE A 186 3.45 7.02 -2.10
C ILE A 186 3.20 7.34 -0.64
N TYR A 187 3.63 6.48 0.26
CA TYR A 187 3.35 6.61 1.69
C TYR A 187 4.56 7.06 2.53
N ILE A 188 5.75 7.23 1.95
CA ILE A 188 6.93 7.82 2.59
C ILE A 188 7.06 9.31 2.21
#